data_cc7675dafb1f09b8c386fcd7982c9383
#
_entry.id   cc7675dafb1f09b8c386fcd7982c9383
#
_cell.length_a   1.000
_cell.length_b   1.000
_cell.length_c   1.000
_cell.angle_alpha   90.00
_cell.angle_beta   90.00
_cell.angle_gamma   90.00
#
_symmetry.space_group_name_H-M   'P 1'
#
loop_
_entity.id
_entity.type
_entity.pdbx_description
1 polymer ?
#
loop_
_entity_poly.entity_id
_entity_poly.type
_entity_poly.pdbx_seq_one_letter_code
_entity_poly.pdbx_strand_id
1 'polypeptide(L)'
;MRRVRYFFGLLVILALVGLILFYPVDSMLGWQSKLLGKFFLWLLISAVLCLYRVLRGPTACDRIVAIDMLGILIVGFCAILTIPTGRDWYMDIGIAWVLQSFIGIMALAKYLEGKDFDE
;
A
#
# COMPACT_ATOMS: atom_id res chain seq x y z
N MET A 1 8.74 23.97 16.15
CA MET A 1 7.67 23.78 15.15
C MET A 1 7.71 22.40 14.43
N ARG A 2 8.87 21.81 14.07
CA ARG A 2 8.90 20.48 13.42
C ARG A 2 8.32 19.35 14.31
N ARG A 3 8.67 19.28 15.58
CA ARG A 3 8.20 18.23 16.51
C ARG A 3 6.67 18.22 16.70
N VAL A 4 6.03 19.40 16.71
CA VAL A 4 4.56 19.52 16.85
C VAL A 4 3.83 18.93 15.64
N ARG A 5 4.37 19.08 14.44
CA ARG A 5 3.79 18.49 13.20
C ARG A 5 3.85 16.97 13.21
N TYR A 6 4.92 16.37 13.76
CA TYR A 6 5.03 14.91 13.89
C TYR A 6 4.07 14.37 14.96
N PHE A 7 3.92 15.07 16.08
CA PHE A 7 2.95 14.70 17.12
C PHE A 7 1.51 14.78 16.62
N PHE A 8 1.18 15.80 15.85
CA PHE A 8 -0.13 15.94 15.23
C PHE A 8 -0.40 14.85 14.19
N GLY A 9 0.57 14.52 13.37
CA GLY A 9 0.47 13.42 12.40
C GLY A 9 0.27 12.05 13.09
N LEU A 10 1.03 11.78 14.16
CA LEU A 10 0.88 10.56 14.95
C LEU A 10 -0.51 10.46 15.60
N LEU A 11 -1.02 11.56 16.13
CA LEU A 11 -2.32 11.64 16.78
C LEU A 11 -3.47 11.41 15.79
N VAL A 12 -3.35 11.96 14.58
CA VAL A 12 -4.31 11.73 13.49
C VAL A 12 -4.31 10.26 13.05
N ILE A 13 -3.12 9.64 12.93
CA ILE A 13 -3.01 8.21 12.58
C ILE A 13 -3.64 7.35 13.69
N LEU A 14 -3.34 7.62 14.97
CA LEU A 14 -3.94 6.91 16.10
C LEU A 14 -5.46 7.08 16.16
N ALA A 15 -5.97 8.28 15.86
CA ALA A 15 -7.40 8.56 15.82
C ALA A 15 -8.09 7.79 14.66
N LEU A 16 -7.47 7.75 13.48
CA LEU A 16 -7.95 6.96 12.35
C LEU A 16 -7.95 5.46 12.66
N VAL A 17 -6.89 4.96 13.28
CA VAL A 17 -6.80 3.56 13.75
C VAL A 17 -7.91 3.25 14.75
N GLY A 18 -8.11 4.11 15.75
CA GLY A 18 -9.17 3.95 16.73
C GLY A 18 -10.57 3.99 16.11
N LEU A 19 -10.78 4.90 15.16
CA LEU A 19 -12.06 5.04 14.46
C LEU A 19 -12.41 3.79 13.66
N ILE A 20 -11.43 3.17 12.98
CA ILE A 20 -11.64 1.95 12.19
C ILE A 20 -11.87 0.73 13.09
N LEU A 21 -11.21 0.67 14.25
CA LEU A 21 -11.41 -0.43 15.20
C LEU A 21 -12.81 -0.40 15.83
N PHE A 22 -13.35 0.79 16.09
CA PHE A 22 -14.64 0.97 16.78
C PHE A 22 -15.83 1.11 15.82
N TYR A 23 -15.63 1.52 14.57
CA TYR A 23 -16.73 1.71 13.63
C TYR A 23 -17.17 0.38 13.00
N PRO A 24 -18.47 0.03 13.01
CA PRO A 24 -18.98 -1.16 12.32
C PRO A 24 -19.04 -0.89 10.82
N VAL A 25 -17.91 -1.04 10.13
CA VAL A 25 -17.82 -0.88 8.66
C VAL A 25 -18.47 -2.04 7.93
N ASP A 26 -18.86 -3.07 8.66
CA ASP A 26 -19.42 -4.32 8.17
C ASP A 26 -20.71 -4.11 7.35
N SER A 27 -21.48 -3.06 7.67
CA SER A 27 -22.75 -2.76 7.00
C SER A 27 -22.58 -2.10 5.62
N MET A 28 -21.43 -1.47 5.34
CA MET A 28 -21.22 -0.74 4.09
C MET A 28 -20.67 -1.61 2.95
N LEU A 29 -19.92 -2.66 3.25
CA LEU A 29 -19.24 -3.48 2.24
C LEU A 29 -19.95 -4.80 1.91
N GLY A 30 -21.02 -5.18 2.65
CA GLY A 30 -21.78 -6.39 2.38
C GLY A 30 -20.98 -7.70 2.45
N TRP A 31 -19.82 -7.69 3.05
CA TRP A 31 -18.91 -8.83 3.11
C TRP A 31 -19.33 -9.80 4.22
N GLN A 32 -19.32 -11.08 3.90
CA GLN A 32 -19.74 -12.15 4.80
C GLN A 32 -18.91 -12.27 6.07
N SER A 33 -17.66 -11.74 6.10
CA SER A 33 -16.82 -11.74 7.27
C SER A 33 -16.40 -10.32 7.68
N LYS A 34 -16.74 -9.97 8.91
CA LYS A 34 -16.40 -8.68 9.54
C LYS A 34 -14.90 -8.36 9.53
N LEU A 35 -14.06 -9.41 9.62
CA LEU A 35 -12.61 -9.28 9.63
C LEU A 35 -12.04 -8.83 8.28
N LEU A 36 -12.53 -9.41 7.18
CA LEU A 36 -12.04 -9.08 5.83
C LEU A 36 -12.30 -7.63 5.47
N GLY A 37 -13.49 -7.09 5.81
CA GLY A 37 -13.81 -5.68 5.61
C GLY A 37 -12.86 -4.74 6.36
N LYS A 38 -12.50 -5.09 7.60
CA LYS A 38 -11.54 -4.31 8.38
C LYS A 38 -10.14 -4.35 7.76
N PHE A 39 -9.65 -5.51 7.35
CA PHE A 39 -8.35 -5.63 6.67
C PHE A 39 -8.32 -4.84 5.36
N PHE A 40 -9.41 -4.89 4.58
CA PHE A 40 -9.52 -4.11 3.34
C PHE A 40 -9.39 -2.62 3.59
N LEU A 41 -10.06 -2.08 4.61
CA LEU A 41 -9.93 -0.67 4.99
C LEU A 41 -8.52 -0.30 5.44
N TRP A 42 -7.88 -1.15 6.22
CA TRP A 42 -6.50 -0.93 6.66
C TRP A 42 -5.55 -0.83 5.45
N LEU A 43 -5.71 -1.74 4.48
CA LEU A 43 -4.92 -1.69 3.25
C LEU A 43 -5.22 -0.42 2.46
N LEU A 44 -6.49 0.01 2.39
CA LEU A 44 -6.88 1.21 1.66
C LEU A 44 -6.25 2.47 2.25
N ILE A 45 -6.28 2.61 3.57
CA ILE A 45 -5.62 3.72 4.27
C ILE A 45 -4.11 3.69 4.06
N SER A 46 -3.50 2.51 4.18
CA SER A 46 -2.06 2.35 3.92
C SER A 46 -1.70 2.73 2.49
N ALA A 47 -2.53 2.36 1.51
CA ALA A 47 -2.33 2.72 0.11
C ALA A 47 -2.42 4.25 -0.11
N VAL A 48 -3.38 4.92 0.53
CA VAL A 48 -3.50 6.39 0.47
C VAL A 48 -2.28 7.08 1.08
N LEU A 49 -1.76 6.58 2.22
CA LEU A 49 -0.56 7.12 2.85
C LEU A 49 0.69 6.90 1.99
N CYS A 50 0.83 5.72 1.36
CA CYS A 50 1.92 5.44 0.42
C CYS A 50 1.82 6.36 -0.81
N LEU A 51 0.63 6.54 -1.37
CA LEU A 51 0.40 7.44 -2.51
C LEU A 51 0.75 8.88 -2.15
N TYR A 52 0.36 9.35 -0.98
CA TYR A 52 0.77 10.67 -0.48
C TYR A 52 2.30 10.80 -0.41
N ARG A 53 3.01 9.75 0.05
CA ARG A 53 4.47 9.73 0.10
C ARG A 53 5.11 9.74 -1.28
N VAL A 54 4.54 9.05 -2.26
CA VAL A 54 4.97 9.09 -3.67
C VAL A 54 4.91 10.51 -4.22
N LEU A 55 3.80 11.22 -3.94
CA LEU A 55 3.58 12.57 -4.47
C LEU A 55 4.40 13.65 -3.74
N ARG A 56 4.64 13.47 -2.44
CA ARG A 56 5.26 14.48 -1.56
C ARG A 56 6.63 14.09 -1.01
N GLY A 57 7.17 12.93 -1.38
CA GLY A 57 8.48 12.47 -0.90
C GLY A 57 9.59 13.46 -1.21
N PRO A 58 10.46 13.81 -0.24
CA PRO A 58 11.50 14.83 -0.39
C PRO A 58 12.63 14.38 -1.32
N THR A 59 12.89 13.08 -1.42
CA THR A 59 13.95 12.52 -2.27
C THR A 59 13.40 11.54 -3.29
N ALA A 60 14.14 11.34 -4.39
CA ALA A 60 13.79 10.32 -5.39
C ALA A 60 13.73 8.93 -4.75
N CYS A 61 14.68 8.59 -3.88
CA CYS A 61 14.71 7.31 -3.17
C CYS A 61 13.47 7.10 -2.29
N ASP A 62 12.98 8.13 -1.59
CA ASP A 62 11.75 8.04 -0.79
C ASP A 62 10.52 7.68 -1.64
N ARG A 63 10.43 8.26 -2.84
CA ARG A 63 9.33 7.99 -3.78
C ARG A 63 9.40 6.57 -4.33
N ILE A 64 10.62 6.08 -4.65
CA ILE A 64 10.85 4.72 -5.14
C ILE A 64 10.41 3.70 -4.09
N VAL A 65 10.86 3.86 -2.84
CA VAL A 65 10.46 2.99 -1.74
C VAL A 65 8.95 3.02 -1.51
N ALA A 66 8.31 4.18 -1.64
CA ALA A 66 6.87 4.30 -1.49
C ALA A 66 6.10 3.60 -2.62
N ILE A 67 6.62 3.62 -3.86
CA ILE A 67 6.04 2.88 -5.00
C ILE A 67 6.15 1.37 -4.76
N ASP A 68 7.28 0.88 -4.25
CA ASP A 68 7.46 -0.52 -3.90
C ASP A 68 6.47 -0.98 -2.83
N MET A 69 6.34 -0.22 -1.75
CA MET A 69 5.36 -0.49 -0.69
C MET A 69 3.92 -0.50 -1.23
N LEU A 70 3.59 0.39 -2.17
CA LEU A 70 2.30 0.40 -2.84
C LEU A 70 2.07 -0.90 -3.64
N GLY A 71 3.10 -1.41 -4.30
CA GLY A 71 3.06 -2.69 -5.01
C GLY A 71 2.69 -3.86 -4.08
N ILE A 72 3.31 -3.94 -2.90
CA ILE A 72 3.00 -4.97 -1.90
C ILE A 72 1.54 -4.85 -1.42
N LEU A 73 1.03 -3.63 -1.23
CA LEU A 73 -0.36 -3.41 -0.85
C LEU A 73 -1.34 -3.87 -1.92
N ILE A 74 -1.02 -3.71 -3.21
CA ILE A 74 -1.84 -4.21 -4.32
C ILE A 74 -1.97 -5.74 -4.25
N VAL A 75 -0.88 -6.45 -3.97
CA VAL A 75 -0.92 -7.91 -3.74
C VAL A 75 -1.82 -8.27 -2.57
N GLY A 76 -1.72 -7.52 -1.47
CA GLY A 76 -2.61 -7.68 -0.32
C GLY A 76 -4.09 -7.49 -0.68
N PHE A 77 -4.41 -6.50 -1.51
CA PHE A 77 -5.77 -6.31 -2.04
C PHE A 77 -6.23 -7.51 -2.88
N CYS A 78 -5.38 -8.01 -3.78
CA CYS A 78 -5.70 -9.19 -4.60
C CYS A 78 -5.97 -10.40 -3.71
N ALA A 79 -5.15 -10.65 -2.70
CA ALA A 79 -5.32 -11.75 -1.76
C ALA A 79 -6.65 -11.65 -0.99
N ILE A 80 -6.98 -10.46 -0.47
CA ILE A 80 -8.24 -10.25 0.25
C ILE A 80 -9.46 -10.41 -0.67
N LEU A 81 -9.38 -10.02 -1.93
CA LEU A 81 -10.46 -10.19 -2.91
C LEU A 81 -10.66 -11.65 -3.33
N THR A 82 -9.60 -12.45 -3.34
CA THR A 82 -9.68 -13.87 -3.68
C THR A 82 -10.57 -14.64 -2.71
N ILE A 83 -10.51 -14.33 -1.41
CA ILE A 83 -11.24 -15.06 -0.36
C ILE A 83 -12.76 -15.00 -0.56
N PRO A 84 -13.43 -13.82 -0.64
CA PRO A 84 -14.87 -13.75 -0.76
C PRO A 84 -15.39 -14.08 -2.16
N THR A 85 -14.57 -13.88 -3.21
CA THR A 85 -14.99 -14.11 -4.60
C THR A 85 -14.75 -15.54 -5.04
N GLY A 86 -13.85 -16.28 -4.37
CA GLY A 86 -13.42 -17.63 -4.75
C GLY A 86 -12.78 -17.71 -6.13
N ARG A 87 -12.22 -16.59 -6.62
CA ARG A 87 -11.64 -16.50 -7.96
C ARG A 87 -10.11 -16.38 -7.88
N ASP A 88 -9.42 -17.40 -8.33
CA ASP A 88 -7.94 -17.48 -8.23
C ASP A 88 -7.22 -16.46 -9.13
N TRP A 89 -7.86 -16.00 -10.20
CA TRP A 89 -7.24 -15.04 -11.12
C TRP A 89 -6.85 -13.68 -10.47
N TYR A 90 -7.40 -13.32 -9.31
CA TYR A 90 -6.93 -12.16 -8.55
C TYR A 90 -5.49 -12.36 -8.06
N MET A 91 -5.14 -13.59 -7.67
CA MET A 91 -3.76 -13.90 -7.27
C MET A 91 -2.80 -13.85 -8.45
N ASP A 92 -3.23 -14.28 -9.63
CA ASP A 92 -2.41 -14.18 -10.86
C ASP A 92 -2.07 -12.73 -11.20
N ILE A 93 -3.05 -11.82 -11.04
CA ILE A 93 -2.82 -10.37 -11.20
C ILE A 93 -1.82 -9.87 -10.15
N GLY A 94 -1.95 -10.30 -8.89
CA GLY A 94 -1.02 -9.93 -7.83
C GLY A 94 0.42 -10.38 -8.13
N ILE A 95 0.60 -11.60 -8.58
CA ILE A 95 1.91 -12.15 -8.96
C ILE A 95 2.51 -11.38 -10.14
N ALA A 96 1.72 -11.14 -11.19
CA ALA A 96 2.16 -10.35 -12.35
C ALA A 96 2.61 -8.94 -11.93
N TRP A 97 1.89 -8.31 -10.99
CA TRP A 97 2.23 -6.99 -10.48
C TRP A 97 3.55 -6.97 -9.71
N VAL A 98 3.81 -7.99 -8.87
CA VAL A 98 5.08 -8.11 -8.12
C VAL A 98 6.25 -8.26 -9.08
N LEU A 99 6.12 -9.10 -10.11
CA LEU A 99 7.18 -9.30 -11.11
C LEU A 99 7.49 -8.00 -11.86
N GLN A 100 6.46 -7.27 -12.28
CA GLN A 100 6.61 -5.96 -12.92
C GLN A 100 7.28 -4.94 -11.99
N SER A 101 6.86 -4.87 -10.72
CA SER A 101 7.43 -3.97 -9.72
C SER A 101 8.92 -4.26 -9.49
N PHE A 102 9.29 -5.55 -9.38
CA PHE A 102 10.67 -5.97 -9.22
C PHE A 102 11.56 -5.52 -10.38
N ILE A 103 11.11 -5.71 -11.63
CA ILE A 103 11.85 -5.27 -12.83
C ILE A 103 12.00 -3.75 -12.81
N GLY A 104 10.95 -3.02 -12.47
CA GLY A 104 10.97 -1.54 -12.39
C GLY A 104 11.98 -1.02 -11.38
N ILE A 105 12.06 -1.64 -10.19
CA ILE A 105 13.01 -1.25 -9.14
C ILE A 105 14.43 -1.56 -9.55
N MET A 106 14.68 -2.72 -10.18
CA MET A 106 16.00 -3.10 -10.68
C MET A 106 16.50 -2.09 -11.73
N ALA A 107 15.64 -1.73 -12.68
CA ALA A 107 15.95 -0.74 -13.71
C ALA A 107 16.26 0.64 -13.09
N LEU A 108 15.47 1.05 -12.11
CA LEU A 108 15.62 2.33 -11.45
C LEU A 108 16.88 2.38 -10.56
N ALA A 109 17.18 1.30 -9.85
CA ALA A 109 18.41 1.17 -9.06
C ALA A 109 19.65 1.32 -9.95
N LYS A 110 19.64 0.65 -11.10
CA LYS A 110 20.75 0.74 -12.07
C LYS A 110 20.89 2.14 -12.67
N TYR A 111 19.76 2.79 -12.98
CA TYR A 111 19.75 4.18 -13.43
C TYR A 111 20.35 5.14 -12.42
N LEU A 112 20.07 4.95 -11.12
CA LEU A 112 20.61 5.77 -10.05
C LEU A 112 22.10 5.49 -9.78
N GLU A 113 22.58 4.28 -10.06
CA GLU A 113 23.99 3.91 -9.99
C GLU A 113 24.82 4.53 -11.13
N GLY A 114 24.16 5.02 -12.17
CA GLY A 114 24.81 5.67 -13.31
C GLY A 114 25.53 4.68 -14.26
N LYS A 115 25.17 3.40 -14.21
CA LYS A 115 25.70 2.35 -15.07
C LYS A 115 24.72 1.98 -16.17
N ASP A 116 25.26 1.74 -17.37
CA ASP A 116 24.48 1.21 -18.48
C ASP A 116 24.10 -0.27 -18.25
N PHE A 117 23.04 -0.74 -18.93
CA PHE A 117 22.54 -2.11 -18.76
C PHE A 117 23.51 -3.18 -19.29
N ASP A 118 24.51 -2.78 -20.10
CA ASP A 118 25.50 -3.67 -20.72
C ASP A 118 26.81 -3.79 -19.94
N GLU A 119 26.90 -3.14 -18.79
CA GLU A 119 28.00 -3.27 -17.84
C GLU A 119 27.56 -4.06 -16.61
#